data_494f3406ec59278423ff8f4ca0586e51
#
_entry.id   494f3406ec59278423ff8f4ca0586e51
#
_cell.length_a   1.000
_cell.length_b   1.000
_cell.length_c   1.000
_cell.angle_alpha   90.00
_cell.angle_beta   90.00
_cell.angle_gamma   90.00
#
_symmetry.space_group_name_H-M   'P 1'
#
loop_
_entity.id
_entity.type
_entity.pdbx_description
1 polymer ?
#
loop_
_entity_poly.entity_id
_entity_poly.type
_entity_poly.pdbx_seq_one_letter_code
_entity_poly.pdbx_strand_id
1 'polypeptide(L)'
;MVWNRLRYITRAALGMNPAGRRLTVFADDIFIVSYPRSGNTWARFLIGNLLNPQTQITFANLESLIPEIYFLPDRRLRALPRPRVLKSHEYFDPRYPRVIYFVRDPRDVAVSTYYYSIKRRDIPDTISLDEFIPEFVRGRFFADFGTWEQNVRSWQATRNGKSGFVSVRYEEMLAKPIDTLARIASALNVERRTEDLGRALELSSAARMRNLEREQSSDWKLTRSTRQDIPFVREANAGGWRSKLSAMAVRTIEKEWGKTMKDLGYDLAEETTPALTRG
;
A
#
# COMPACT_ATOMS: atom_id res chain seq x y z
N MET A 1 0.53 -15.64 -28.46
CA MET A 1 0.42 -16.37 -27.17
C MET A 1 1.63 -17.29 -26.89
N VAL A 2 2.11 -18.08 -27.83
CA VAL A 2 3.25 -19.04 -27.67
C VAL A 2 4.57 -18.35 -27.25
N TRP A 3 4.94 -17.23 -27.85
CA TRP A 3 6.18 -16.48 -27.53
C TRP A 3 6.25 -15.96 -26.09
N ASN A 4 5.13 -15.53 -25.53
CA ASN A 4 5.09 -15.08 -24.12
C ASN A 4 5.25 -16.25 -23.17
N ARG A 5 4.72 -17.42 -23.52
CA ARG A 5 4.83 -18.65 -22.72
C ARG A 5 6.26 -19.20 -22.73
N LEU A 6 6.93 -19.19 -23.89
CA LEU A 6 8.35 -19.60 -24.01
C LEU A 6 9.25 -18.64 -23.19
N ARG A 7 9.07 -17.32 -23.32
CA ARG A 7 9.84 -16.34 -22.54
C ARG A 7 9.62 -16.53 -21.03
N TYR A 8 8.39 -16.86 -20.61
CA TYR A 8 8.09 -17.12 -19.18
C TYR A 8 8.83 -18.38 -18.71
N ILE A 9 8.77 -19.48 -19.47
CA ILE A 9 9.44 -20.75 -19.13
C ILE A 9 10.96 -20.58 -19.08
N THR A 10 11.55 -19.92 -20.07
CA THR A 10 13.00 -19.64 -20.10
C THR A 10 13.43 -18.77 -18.92
N ARG A 11 12.67 -17.72 -18.59
CA ARG A 11 12.95 -16.89 -17.42
C ARG A 11 12.76 -17.66 -16.11
N ALA A 12 11.79 -18.57 -16.03
CA ALA A 12 11.58 -19.41 -14.86
C ALA A 12 12.75 -20.39 -14.66
N ALA A 13 13.19 -21.06 -15.73
CA ALA A 13 14.34 -21.96 -15.72
C ALA A 13 15.65 -21.26 -15.32
N LEU A 14 15.82 -20.00 -15.72
CA LEU A 14 16.96 -19.15 -15.34
C LEU A 14 16.80 -18.46 -13.97
N GLY A 15 15.74 -18.74 -13.22
CA GLY A 15 15.45 -18.08 -11.94
C GLY A 15 15.30 -16.56 -12.07
N MET A 16 14.80 -16.06 -13.21
CA MET A 16 14.65 -14.63 -13.52
C MET A 16 13.25 -14.08 -13.25
N ASN A 17 12.30 -14.95 -12.89
CA ASN A 17 10.96 -14.50 -12.54
C ASN A 17 10.96 -13.81 -11.17
N PRO A 18 10.09 -12.81 -10.96
CA PRO A 18 9.92 -12.20 -9.65
C PRO A 18 9.63 -13.25 -8.57
N ALA A 19 10.13 -12.98 -7.36
CA ALA A 19 9.98 -13.92 -6.24
C ALA A 19 8.51 -14.12 -5.85
N GLY A 20 7.76 -13.05 -5.62
CA GLY A 20 6.37 -13.13 -5.17
C GLY A 20 6.24 -14.10 -3.98
N ARG A 21 5.26 -15.00 -4.05
CA ARG A 21 5.03 -16.05 -3.04
C ARG A 21 6.14 -17.09 -2.92
N ARG A 22 7.06 -17.18 -3.89
CA ARG A 22 8.21 -18.10 -3.88
C ARG A 22 9.43 -17.49 -3.21
N LEU A 23 9.28 -16.33 -2.56
CA LEU A 23 10.33 -15.66 -1.80
C LEU A 23 10.93 -16.59 -0.74
N THR A 24 12.25 -16.64 -0.67
CA THR A 24 12.97 -17.17 0.50
C THR A 24 12.88 -16.12 1.61
N VAL A 25 12.26 -16.51 2.72
CA VAL A 25 12.06 -15.66 3.91
C VAL A 25 13.10 -16.02 4.97
N PHE A 26 13.75 -15.00 5.56
CA PHE A 26 14.68 -15.16 6.67
C PHE A 26 14.02 -14.73 7.99
N ALA A 27 14.51 -15.25 9.10
CA ALA A 27 13.93 -14.99 10.44
C ALA A 27 14.03 -13.52 10.89
N ASP A 28 14.92 -12.73 10.31
CA ASP A 28 15.12 -11.31 10.59
C ASP A 28 14.47 -10.37 9.57
N ASP A 29 13.77 -10.90 8.56
CA ASP A 29 13.06 -10.08 7.57
C ASP A 29 11.95 -9.24 8.18
N ILE A 30 11.74 -8.07 7.60
CA ILE A 30 10.66 -7.15 7.93
C ILE A 30 9.84 -6.91 6.66
N PHE A 31 8.54 -7.02 6.78
CA PHE A 31 7.63 -6.81 5.66
C PHE A 31 6.75 -5.58 5.88
N ILE A 32 6.75 -4.67 4.91
CA ILE A 32 5.75 -3.61 4.80
C ILE A 32 4.62 -4.16 3.94
N VAL A 33 3.50 -4.45 4.57
CA VAL A 33 2.36 -5.10 3.93
C VAL A 33 1.14 -4.19 3.93
N SER A 34 0.36 -4.25 2.88
CA SER A 34 -0.95 -3.59 2.80
C SER A 34 -1.75 -4.16 1.65
N TYR A 35 -3.06 -3.99 1.67
CA TYR A 35 -3.82 -4.07 0.43
C TYR A 35 -3.33 -2.98 -0.55
N PRO A 36 -3.32 -3.22 -1.88
CA PRO A 36 -2.91 -2.18 -2.83
C PRO A 36 -3.64 -0.85 -2.63
N ARG A 37 -2.96 0.27 -2.90
CA ARG A 37 -3.46 1.64 -2.74
C ARG A 37 -3.73 2.12 -1.31
N SER A 38 -3.33 1.36 -0.30
CA SER A 38 -3.43 1.75 1.12
C SER A 38 -2.24 2.58 1.65
N GLY A 39 -1.46 3.23 0.78
CA GLY A 39 -0.34 4.10 1.20
C GLY A 39 1.02 3.39 1.31
N ASN A 40 1.18 2.17 0.80
CA ASN A 40 2.42 1.39 0.91
C ASN A 40 3.66 2.12 0.36
N THR A 41 3.55 2.83 -0.77
CA THR A 41 4.67 3.61 -1.31
C THR A 41 5.11 4.71 -0.35
N TRP A 42 4.16 5.43 0.26
CA TRP A 42 4.46 6.42 1.30
C TRP A 42 5.14 5.79 2.52
N ALA A 43 4.62 4.65 2.98
CA ALA A 43 5.24 3.88 4.06
C ALA A 43 6.69 3.50 3.75
N ARG A 44 6.99 3.10 2.51
CA ARG A 44 8.37 2.79 2.06
C ARG A 44 9.27 4.02 2.10
N PHE A 45 8.78 5.19 1.70
CA PHE A 45 9.52 6.45 1.82
C PHE A 45 9.80 6.79 3.28
N LEU A 46 8.79 6.72 4.14
CA LEU A 46 8.92 7.00 5.58
C LEU A 46 9.93 6.07 6.24
N ILE A 47 9.73 4.78 6.10
CA ILE A 47 10.59 3.76 6.73
C ILE A 47 11.99 3.79 6.10
N GLY A 48 12.08 4.00 4.80
CA GLY A 48 13.36 4.11 4.12
C GLY A 48 14.19 5.30 4.58
N ASN A 49 13.59 6.50 4.68
CA ASN A 49 14.26 7.69 5.20
C ASN A 49 14.60 7.56 6.69
N LEU A 50 13.77 6.83 7.46
CA LEU A 50 14.03 6.52 8.86
C LEU A 50 15.25 5.60 9.03
N LEU A 51 15.37 4.57 8.19
CA LEU A 51 16.44 3.58 8.26
C LEU A 51 17.76 4.07 7.64
N ASN A 52 17.69 4.98 6.69
CA ASN A 52 18.84 5.47 5.93
C ASN A 52 19.02 6.99 6.08
N PRO A 53 19.41 7.50 7.27
CA PRO A 53 19.48 8.94 7.52
C PRO A 53 20.49 9.68 6.63
N GLN A 54 21.45 8.97 6.03
CA GLN A 54 22.47 9.53 5.14
C GLN A 54 22.07 9.48 3.67
N THR A 55 20.99 8.78 3.32
CA THR A 55 20.56 8.59 1.93
C THR A 55 19.09 8.92 1.78
N GLN A 56 18.76 9.98 1.08
CA GLN A 56 17.36 10.31 0.79
C GLN A 56 16.74 9.25 -0.10
N ILE A 57 15.53 8.78 0.29
CA ILE A 57 14.73 7.88 -0.52
C ILE A 57 14.11 8.65 -1.68
N THR A 58 14.23 8.08 -2.86
CA THR A 58 13.69 8.59 -4.12
C THR A 58 13.04 7.44 -4.90
N PHE A 59 12.28 7.73 -5.96
CA PHE A 59 11.74 6.67 -6.81
C PHE A 59 12.83 5.88 -7.54
N ALA A 60 13.97 6.51 -7.83
CA ALA A 60 15.10 5.86 -8.49
C ALA A 60 15.80 4.82 -7.60
N ASN A 61 15.89 5.04 -6.28
CA ASN A 61 16.59 4.12 -5.36
C ASN A 61 15.66 3.25 -4.49
N LEU A 62 14.34 3.48 -4.53
CA LEU A 62 13.37 2.79 -3.67
C LEU A 62 13.44 1.27 -3.79
N GLU A 63 13.58 0.75 -5.01
CA GLU A 63 13.63 -0.70 -5.27
C GLU A 63 14.97 -1.34 -4.88
N SER A 64 16.02 -0.57 -4.68
CA SER A 64 17.31 -1.08 -4.18
C SER A 64 17.35 -1.14 -2.65
N LEU A 65 16.59 -0.29 -1.96
CA LEU A 65 16.61 -0.14 -0.51
C LEU A 65 15.46 -0.89 0.18
N ILE A 66 14.26 -0.76 -0.35
CA ILE A 66 13.06 -1.48 0.13
C ILE A 66 12.32 -2.08 -1.06
N PRO A 67 12.82 -3.17 -1.64
CA PRO A 67 12.27 -3.74 -2.86
C PRO A 67 10.87 -4.31 -2.70
N GLU A 68 10.12 -4.25 -3.78
CA GLU A 68 8.87 -4.96 -3.94
C GLU A 68 9.14 -6.40 -4.38
N ILE A 69 8.61 -7.40 -3.66
CA ILE A 69 8.88 -8.82 -3.92
C ILE A 69 8.41 -9.28 -5.31
N TYR A 70 7.55 -8.51 -5.98
CA TYR A 70 7.05 -8.79 -7.33
C TYR A 70 7.93 -8.22 -8.45
N PHE A 71 9.04 -7.52 -8.12
CA PHE A 71 9.88 -6.87 -9.12
C PHE A 71 11.20 -7.58 -9.36
N LEU A 72 11.73 -8.23 -8.33
CA LEU A 72 13.04 -8.87 -8.36
C LEU A 72 12.93 -10.39 -8.19
N PRO A 73 13.82 -11.16 -8.84
CA PRO A 73 13.92 -12.59 -8.60
C PRO A 73 14.48 -12.88 -7.20
N ASP A 74 14.09 -14.02 -6.63
CA ASP A 74 14.47 -14.43 -5.28
C ASP A 74 15.99 -14.38 -5.02
N ARG A 75 16.79 -14.82 -6.00
CA ARG A 75 18.27 -14.77 -5.90
C ARG A 75 18.81 -13.35 -5.64
N ARG A 76 18.15 -12.31 -6.21
CA ARG A 76 18.54 -10.92 -5.99
C ARG A 76 18.08 -10.42 -4.63
N LEU A 77 16.89 -10.81 -4.21
CA LEU A 77 16.38 -10.47 -2.89
C LEU A 77 17.21 -11.12 -1.78
N ARG A 78 17.66 -12.39 -1.98
CA ARG A 78 18.54 -13.06 -1.01
C ARG A 78 19.91 -12.40 -0.84
N ALA A 79 20.40 -11.72 -1.87
CA ALA A 79 21.71 -11.06 -1.86
C ALA A 79 21.69 -9.67 -1.17
N LEU A 80 20.52 -9.18 -0.74
CA LEU A 80 20.41 -7.89 -0.05
C LEU A 80 21.00 -7.98 1.37
N PRO A 81 21.54 -6.85 1.90
CA PRO A 81 21.95 -6.74 3.29
C PRO A 81 20.80 -7.11 4.24
N ARG A 82 21.15 -7.71 5.38
CA ARG A 82 20.18 -8.12 6.41
C ARG A 82 20.27 -7.22 7.64
N PRO A 83 19.16 -6.98 8.35
CA PRO A 83 17.79 -7.43 8.04
C PRO A 83 17.23 -6.74 6.79
N ARG A 84 16.54 -7.50 5.95
CA ARG A 84 15.88 -6.94 4.76
C ARG A 84 14.53 -6.31 5.14
N VAL A 85 14.23 -5.15 4.54
CA VAL A 85 12.89 -4.58 4.58
C VAL A 85 12.27 -4.75 3.19
N LEU A 86 11.17 -5.47 3.09
CA LEU A 86 10.57 -5.90 1.84
C LEU A 86 9.10 -5.43 1.76
N LYS A 87 8.68 -5.00 0.56
CA LYS A 87 7.29 -4.63 0.31
C LYS A 87 6.50 -5.81 -0.23
N SER A 88 5.30 -6.03 0.35
CA SER A 88 4.36 -7.04 -0.09
C SER A 88 2.91 -6.53 -0.10
N HIS A 89 2.06 -7.20 -0.88
CA HIS A 89 0.60 -7.07 -0.88
C HIS A 89 -0.10 -8.39 -0.57
N GLU A 90 0.68 -9.44 -0.25
CA GLU A 90 0.10 -10.75 0.05
C GLU A 90 -0.89 -10.68 1.22
N TYR A 91 -1.92 -11.54 1.19
CA TYR A 91 -2.64 -11.83 2.42
C TYR A 91 -1.77 -12.69 3.34
N PHE A 92 -2.30 -13.00 4.50
CA PHE A 92 -1.54 -13.65 5.57
C PHE A 92 -0.61 -14.77 5.03
N ASP A 93 0.68 -14.55 5.26
CA ASP A 93 1.72 -15.54 5.04
C ASP A 93 2.39 -15.86 6.39
N PRO A 94 2.27 -17.09 6.90
CA PRO A 94 2.84 -17.46 8.22
C PRO A 94 4.36 -17.37 8.26
N ARG A 95 5.03 -17.32 7.12
CA ARG A 95 6.49 -17.21 7.02
C ARG A 95 7.01 -15.81 7.34
N TYR A 96 6.16 -14.77 7.27
CA TYR A 96 6.60 -13.39 7.51
C TYR A 96 6.82 -13.17 9.01
N PRO A 97 8.08 -13.04 9.49
CA PRO A 97 8.36 -12.99 10.91
C PRO A 97 7.95 -11.67 11.55
N ARG A 98 8.23 -10.56 10.88
CA ARG A 98 7.88 -9.19 11.31
C ARG A 98 7.13 -8.46 10.22
N VAL A 99 6.00 -7.85 10.58
CA VAL A 99 5.10 -7.19 9.63
C VAL A 99 4.65 -5.83 10.17
N ILE A 100 4.81 -4.80 9.36
CA ILE A 100 4.16 -3.51 9.52
C ILE A 100 3.04 -3.47 8.49
N TYR A 101 1.80 -3.61 8.96
CA TYR A 101 0.63 -3.70 8.11
C TYR A 101 -0.09 -2.35 8.03
N PHE A 102 -0.15 -1.78 6.83
CA PHE A 102 -0.88 -0.54 6.58
C PHE A 102 -2.29 -0.85 6.10
N VAL A 103 -3.27 -0.28 6.80
CA VAL A 103 -4.68 -0.33 6.42
C VAL A 103 -5.18 1.09 6.14
N ARG A 104 -6.12 1.22 5.21
CA ARG A 104 -6.74 2.49 4.83
C ARG A 104 -8.24 2.28 4.62
N ASP A 105 -9.03 3.32 4.84
CA ASP A 105 -10.47 3.34 4.55
C ASP A 105 -10.73 2.82 3.11
N PRO A 106 -11.51 1.73 2.95
CA PRO A 106 -11.73 1.12 1.63
C PRO A 106 -12.42 2.05 0.64
N ARG A 107 -13.14 3.07 1.10
CA ARG A 107 -13.76 4.09 0.24
C ARG A 107 -12.69 4.96 -0.41
N ASP A 108 -11.66 5.38 0.34
CA ASP A 108 -10.51 6.09 -0.21
C ASP A 108 -9.61 5.17 -1.07
N VAL A 109 -9.50 3.88 -0.71
CA VAL A 109 -8.79 2.88 -1.52
C VAL A 109 -9.49 2.70 -2.87
N ALA A 110 -10.82 2.63 -2.89
CA ALA A 110 -11.61 2.53 -4.12
C ALA A 110 -11.36 3.71 -5.06
N VAL A 111 -11.47 4.94 -4.55
CA VAL A 111 -11.15 6.16 -5.32
C VAL A 111 -9.72 6.13 -5.83
N SER A 112 -8.76 5.74 -4.98
CA SER A 112 -7.35 5.66 -5.38
C SER A 112 -7.12 4.58 -6.46
N THR A 113 -7.80 3.46 -6.37
CA THR A 113 -7.72 2.37 -7.35
C THR A 113 -8.30 2.78 -8.69
N TYR A 114 -9.44 3.46 -8.69
CA TYR A 114 -10.07 3.98 -9.91
C TYR A 114 -9.10 4.84 -10.73
N TYR A 115 -8.55 5.89 -10.13
CA TYR A 115 -7.61 6.76 -10.85
C TYR A 115 -6.31 6.06 -11.24
N TYR A 116 -5.86 5.12 -10.44
CA TYR A 116 -4.68 4.31 -10.77
C TYR A 116 -4.94 3.37 -11.95
N SER A 117 -6.14 2.79 -12.04
CA SER A 117 -6.54 1.94 -13.16
C SER A 117 -6.64 2.74 -14.46
N ILE A 118 -7.15 3.98 -14.42
CA ILE A 118 -7.12 4.89 -15.57
C ILE A 118 -5.67 5.26 -15.93
N LYS A 119 -4.82 5.61 -14.93
CA LYS A 119 -3.40 5.91 -15.15
C LYS A 119 -2.69 4.76 -15.87
N ARG A 120 -2.99 3.54 -15.51
CA ARG A 120 -2.42 2.33 -16.13
C ARG A 120 -3.05 1.94 -17.47
N ARG A 121 -4.17 2.55 -17.84
CA ARG A 121 -5.02 2.16 -18.98
C ARG A 121 -5.66 0.77 -18.81
N ASP A 122 -5.89 0.34 -17.56
CA ASP A 122 -6.62 -0.90 -17.26
C ASP A 122 -8.13 -0.71 -17.49
N ILE A 123 -8.62 0.53 -17.37
CA ILE A 123 -9.99 0.95 -17.70
C ILE A 123 -9.96 2.25 -18.51
N PRO A 124 -10.96 2.51 -19.35
CA PRO A 124 -11.10 3.79 -20.07
C PRO A 124 -11.52 4.92 -19.13
N ASP A 125 -11.21 6.16 -19.53
CA ASP A 125 -11.57 7.39 -18.79
C ASP A 125 -13.07 7.64 -18.70
N THR A 126 -13.83 6.99 -19.59
CA THR A 126 -15.29 7.15 -19.72
C THR A 126 -16.08 6.37 -18.66
N ILE A 127 -15.47 5.40 -17.97
CA ILE A 127 -16.15 4.67 -16.89
C ILE A 127 -16.30 5.59 -15.69
N SER A 128 -17.51 5.70 -15.15
CA SER A 128 -17.78 6.43 -13.92
C SER A 128 -17.32 5.67 -12.68
N LEU A 129 -17.18 6.38 -11.57
CA LEU A 129 -16.92 5.73 -10.27
C LEU A 129 -18.05 4.76 -9.86
N ASP A 130 -19.30 5.10 -10.15
CA ASP A 130 -20.45 4.25 -9.82
C ASP A 130 -20.43 2.92 -10.59
N GLU A 131 -19.98 2.91 -11.83
CA GLU A 131 -19.77 1.68 -12.62
C GLU A 131 -18.53 0.89 -12.14
N PHE A 132 -17.50 1.58 -11.64
CA PHE A 132 -16.27 0.98 -11.18
C PHE A 132 -16.44 0.25 -9.83
N ILE A 133 -17.19 0.82 -8.88
CA ILE A 133 -17.28 0.34 -7.50
C ILE A 133 -17.75 -1.12 -7.39
N PRO A 134 -18.80 -1.60 -8.10
CA PRO A 134 -19.20 -3.02 -8.01
C PRO A 134 -18.09 -3.99 -8.39
N GLU A 135 -17.28 -3.66 -9.38
CA GLU A 135 -16.18 -4.49 -9.84
C GLU A 135 -14.99 -4.45 -8.85
N PHE A 136 -14.75 -3.28 -8.25
CA PHE A 136 -13.75 -3.14 -7.18
C PHE A 136 -14.09 -4.00 -5.96
N VAL A 137 -15.33 -3.96 -5.52
CA VAL A 137 -15.81 -4.74 -4.36
C VAL A 137 -15.68 -6.25 -4.62
N ARG A 138 -15.88 -6.70 -5.86
CA ARG A 138 -15.65 -8.10 -6.28
C ARG A 138 -14.17 -8.51 -6.35
N GLY A 139 -13.22 -7.59 -6.11
CA GLY A 139 -11.78 -7.87 -6.12
C GLY A 139 -11.14 -7.92 -7.51
N ARG A 140 -11.81 -7.42 -8.56
CA ARG A 140 -11.38 -7.59 -9.96
C ARG A 140 -10.03 -6.96 -10.28
N PHE A 141 -9.68 -5.84 -9.64
CA PHE A 141 -8.47 -5.06 -9.98
C PHE A 141 -7.18 -5.60 -9.36
N PHE A 142 -7.29 -6.36 -8.30
CA PHE A 142 -6.15 -6.93 -7.57
C PHE A 142 -6.41 -8.38 -7.18
N ALA A 143 -6.89 -9.18 -8.11
CA ALA A 143 -7.36 -10.56 -7.89
C ALA A 143 -6.32 -11.46 -7.18
N ASP A 144 -5.02 -11.24 -7.44
CA ASP A 144 -3.94 -12.00 -6.79
C ASP A 144 -3.86 -11.76 -5.28
N PHE A 145 -4.45 -10.66 -4.79
CA PHE A 145 -4.41 -10.24 -3.37
C PHE A 145 -5.79 -10.31 -2.69
N GLY A 146 -6.80 -10.86 -3.37
CA GLY A 146 -8.18 -10.95 -2.90
C GLY A 146 -8.90 -9.60 -2.88
N THR A 147 -10.03 -9.52 -2.18
CA THR A 147 -10.72 -8.26 -1.89
C THR A 147 -10.00 -7.50 -0.77
N TRP A 148 -10.33 -6.22 -0.60
CA TRP A 148 -9.82 -5.42 0.52
C TRP A 148 -10.09 -6.11 1.86
N GLU A 149 -11.31 -6.55 2.07
CA GLU A 149 -11.71 -7.22 3.31
C GLU A 149 -10.96 -8.53 3.55
N GLN A 150 -10.88 -9.39 2.53
CA GLN A 150 -10.16 -10.66 2.63
C GLN A 150 -8.70 -10.45 3.02
N ASN A 151 -8.02 -9.50 2.37
CA ASN A 151 -6.63 -9.17 2.68
C ASN A 151 -6.48 -8.64 4.10
N VAL A 152 -7.27 -7.64 4.49
CA VAL A 152 -7.22 -7.01 5.81
C VAL A 152 -7.52 -8.02 6.92
N ARG A 153 -8.62 -8.77 6.80
CA ARG A 153 -9.02 -9.76 7.80
C ARG A 153 -8.00 -10.88 7.94
N SER A 154 -7.38 -11.30 6.86
CA SER A 154 -6.36 -12.35 6.91
C SER A 154 -5.23 -12.00 7.88
N TRP A 155 -4.77 -10.75 7.89
CA TRP A 155 -3.72 -10.25 8.77
C TRP A 155 -4.23 -9.93 10.17
N GLN A 156 -5.34 -9.20 10.28
CA GLN A 156 -5.89 -8.76 11.56
C GLN A 156 -6.34 -9.94 12.42
N ALA A 157 -7.08 -10.89 11.86
CA ALA A 157 -7.57 -12.05 12.61
C ALA A 157 -6.44 -12.97 13.11
N THR A 158 -5.31 -13.03 12.38
CA THR A 158 -4.23 -13.97 12.69
C THR A 158 -3.09 -13.35 13.50
N ARG A 159 -2.80 -12.04 13.34
CA ARG A 159 -1.61 -11.39 13.87
C ARG A 159 -1.88 -10.24 14.83
N ASN A 160 -3.09 -9.68 14.89
CA ASN A 160 -3.37 -8.56 15.78
C ASN A 160 -3.06 -8.93 17.25
N GLY A 161 -2.37 -8.05 17.95
CA GLY A 161 -1.92 -8.27 19.34
C GLY A 161 -0.75 -9.25 19.51
N LYS A 162 -0.22 -9.84 18.42
CA LYS A 162 0.93 -10.76 18.49
C LYS A 162 2.25 -10.05 18.26
N SER A 163 3.31 -10.59 18.86
CA SER A 163 4.69 -10.13 18.64
C SER A 163 5.05 -10.13 17.14
N GLY A 164 5.83 -9.13 16.72
CA GLY A 164 6.28 -8.99 15.34
C GLY A 164 5.20 -8.48 14.38
N PHE A 165 4.06 -7.97 14.89
CA PHE A 165 3.02 -7.37 14.05
C PHE A 165 2.61 -6.00 14.56
N VAL A 166 2.65 -5.01 13.69
CA VAL A 166 2.17 -3.65 13.96
C VAL A 166 1.17 -3.26 12.87
N SER A 167 -0.07 -3.00 13.28
CA SER A 167 -1.08 -2.44 12.39
C SER A 167 -1.06 -0.91 12.48
N VAL A 168 -1.06 -0.26 11.32
CA VAL A 168 -1.02 1.20 11.18
C VAL A 168 -2.15 1.64 10.25
N ARG A 169 -3.05 2.50 10.76
CA ARG A 169 -4.03 3.14 9.89
C ARG A 169 -3.38 4.31 9.14
N TYR A 170 -3.65 4.40 7.85
CA TYR A 170 -3.19 5.52 7.02
C TYR A 170 -3.63 6.88 7.59
N GLU A 171 -4.85 6.94 8.08
CA GLU A 171 -5.47 8.11 8.69
C GLU A 171 -4.77 8.49 10.00
N GLU A 172 -4.38 7.50 10.81
CA GLU A 172 -3.61 7.73 12.04
C GLU A 172 -2.23 8.30 11.73
N MET A 173 -1.57 7.76 10.70
CA MET A 173 -0.27 8.27 10.27
C MET A 173 -0.34 9.72 9.79
N LEU A 174 -1.47 10.16 9.20
CA LEU A 174 -1.70 11.56 8.84
C LEU A 174 -2.00 12.44 10.04
N ALA A 175 -2.79 11.94 11.01
CA ALA A 175 -3.23 12.72 12.16
C ALA A 175 -2.15 12.87 13.25
N LYS A 176 -1.36 11.79 13.46
CA LYS A 176 -0.33 11.70 14.51
C LYS A 176 0.97 11.13 13.95
N PRO A 177 1.61 11.82 13.00
CA PRO A 177 2.72 11.26 12.24
C PRO A 177 3.96 10.92 13.08
N ILE A 178 4.34 11.77 14.04
CA ILE A 178 5.50 11.52 14.92
C ILE A 178 5.28 10.29 15.79
N ASP A 179 4.14 10.22 16.48
CA ASP A 179 3.84 9.12 17.41
C ASP A 179 3.73 7.79 16.66
N THR A 180 3.08 7.81 15.49
CA THR A 180 2.91 6.62 14.66
C THR A 180 4.25 6.15 14.10
N LEU A 181 5.10 7.07 13.65
CA LEU A 181 6.45 6.72 13.15
C LEU A 181 7.37 6.23 14.27
N ALA A 182 7.25 6.78 15.50
CA ALA A 182 7.97 6.30 16.68
C ALA A 182 7.58 4.85 17.02
N ARG A 183 6.28 4.52 16.96
CA ARG A 183 5.78 3.15 17.14
C ARG A 183 6.32 2.19 16.07
N ILE A 184 6.41 2.64 14.82
CA ILE A 184 7.03 1.87 13.73
C ILE A 184 8.53 1.69 14.01
N ALA A 185 9.27 2.73 14.41
CA ALA A 185 10.69 2.66 14.74
C ALA A 185 10.96 1.65 15.85
N SER A 186 10.16 1.66 16.93
CA SER A 186 10.22 0.67 18.01
C SER A 186 10.02 -0.76 17.49
N ALA A 187 9.04 -1.00 16.60
CA ALA A 187 8.80 -2.32 16.02
C ALA A 187 9.95 -2.79 15.10
N LEU A 188 10.71 -1.86 14.55
CA LEU A 188 11.92 -2.12 13.77
C LEU A 188 13.15 -2.35 14.64
N ASN A 189 13.07 -2.16 15.96
CA ASN A 189 14.18 -2.07 16.90
C ASN A 189 15.20 -0.98 16.51
N VAL A 190 14.69 0.18 16.11
CA VAL A 190 15.48 1.32 15.68
C VAL A 190 15.22 2.47 16.62
N GLU A 191 16.23 2.85 17.38
CA GLU A 191 16.18 4.06 18.20
C GLU A 191 16.42 5.30 17.33
N ARG A 192 15.52 6.27 17.41
CA ARG A 192 15.61 7.55 16.69
C ARG A 192 15.16 8.69 17.59
N ARG A 193 15.85 9.80 17.50
CA ARG A 193 15.45 11.05 18.16
C ARG A 193 14.24 11.64 17.42
N THR A 194 13.52 12.51 18.10
CA THR A 194 12.35 13.19 17.49
C THR A 194 12.71 13.96 16.21
N GLU A 195 13.91 14.55 16.18
CA GLU A 195 14.41 15.26 15.00
C GLU A 195 14.57 14.33 13.79
N ASP A 196 15.06 13.11 14.02
CA ASP A 196 15.23 12.11 12.95
C ASP A 196 13.86 11.65 12.39
N LEU A 197 12.86 11.50 13.27
CA LEU A 197 11.48 11.22 12.88
C LEU A 197 10.88 12.37 12.06
N GLY A 198 11.06 13.61 12.53
CA GLY A 198 10.63 14.82 11.83
C GLY A 198 11.25 14.93 10.43
N ARG A 199 12.55 14.67 10.32
CA ARG A 199 13.26 14.67 9.03
C ARG A 199 12.73 13.59 8.09
N ALA A 200 12.48 12.37 8.58
CA ALA A 200 11.91 11.29 7.76
C ALA A 200 10.52 11.67 7.23
N LEU A 201 9.68 12.33 8.05
CA LEU A 201 8.37 12.84 7.64
C LEU A 201 8.48 13.93 6.58
N GLU A 202 9.38 14.90 6.76
CA GLU A 202 9.60 15.99 5.79
C GLU A 202 10.03 15.44 4.43
N LEU A 203 11.04 14.55 4.40
CA LEU A 203 11.55 13.93 3.18
C LEU A 203 10.53 13.03 2.49
N SER A 204 9.51 12.57 3.21
CA SER A 204 8.42 11.72 2.71
C SER A 204 7.10 12.48 2.53
N SER A 205 7.11 13.81 2.64
CA SER A 205 5.90 14.61 2.46
C SER A 205 5.30 14.45 1.05
N ALA A 206 3.98 14.56 0.95
CA ALA A 206 3.30 14.43 -0.34
C ALA A 206 3.80 15.45 -1.38
N ALA A 207 4.15 16.67 -0.95
CA ALA A 207 4.72 17.68 -1.83
C ALA A 207 6.10 17.24 -2.37
N ARG A 208 6.96 16.71 -1.49
CA ARG A 208 8.28 16.21 -1.89
C ARG A 208 8.15 15.01 -2.83
N MET A 209 7.29 14.06 -2.51
CA MET A 209 7.06 12.88 -3.35
C MET A 209 6.49 13.25 -4.73
N ARG A 210 5.59 14.25 -4.83
CA ARG A 210 5.09 14.75 -6.13
C ARG A 210 6.20 15.40 -6.95
N ASN A 211 7.11 16.14 -6.33
CA ASN A 211 8.27 16.70 -7.02
C ASN A 211 9.17 15.58 -7.57
N LEU A 212 9.52 14.61 -6.74
CA LEU A 212 10.30 13.44 -7.16
C LEU A 212 9.60 12.63 -8.26
N GLU A 213 8.26 12.49 -8.21
CA GLU A 213 7.52 11.81 -9.27
C GLU A 213 7.67 12.55 -10.60
N ARG A 214 7.55 13.89 -10.61
CA ARG A 214 7.71 14.68 -11.84
C ARG A 214 9.11 14.54 -12.44
N GLU A 215 10.14 14.46 -11.60
CA GLU A 215 11.54 14.35 -12.03
C GLU A 215 11.92 12.92 -12.44
N GLN A 216 11.31 11.89 -11.83
CA GLN A 216 11.76 10.51 -11.89
C GLN A 216 10.67 9.50 -12.34
N SER A 217 9.57 9.98 -12.92
CA SER A 217 8.47 9.08 -13.34
C SER A 217 8.87 8.07 -14.41
N SER A 218 9.88 8.37 -15.22
CA SER A 218 10.47 7.47 -16.22
C SER A 218 11.34 6.36 -15.61
N ASP A 219 11.87 6.56 -14.42
CA ASP A 219 12.84 5.67 -13.79
C ASP A 219 12.16 4.58 -12.98
N TRP A 220 10.99 4.87 -12.44
CA TRP A 220 10.28 3.94 -11.59
C TRP A 220 9.34 3.02 -12.36
N LYS A 221 9.45 1.72 -12.09
CA LYS A 221 8.71 0.65 -12.79
C LYS A 221 7.19 0.83 -12.78
N LEU A 222 6.62 1.42 -11.70
CA LEU A 222 5.17 1.61 -11.57
C LEU A 222 4.64 2.82 -12.37
N THR A 223 5.50 3.73 -12.82
CA THR A 223 5.07 4.97 -13.48
C THR A 223 5.58 5.11 -14.90
N ARG A 224 6.75 4.55 -15.24
CA ARG A 224 7.44 4.76 -16.52
C ARG A 224 6.63 4.42 -17.79
N SER A 225 5.68 3.49 -17.69
CA SER A 225 4.86 3.06 -18.84
C SER A 225 3.38 3.40 -18.68
N THR A 226 3.08 4.37 -17.80
CA THR A 226 1.71 4.80 -17.50
C THR A 226 1.44 6.21 -18.01
N ARG A 227 0.20 6.66 -17.95
CA ARG A 227 -0.17 8.04 -18.29
C ARG A 227 0.53 9.02 -17.36
N GLN A 228 1.16 10.06 -17.90
CA GLN A 228 1.91 11.05 -17.12
C GLN A 228 1.03 12.25 -16.72
N ASP A 229 -0.11 12.45 -17.36
CA ASP A 229 -1.09 13.47 -17.02
C ASP A 229 -1.87 13.19 -15.72
N ILE A 230 -1.87 11.94 -15.26
CA ILE A 230 -2.46 11.53 -13.99
C ILE A 230 -1.34 11.23 -13.00
N PRO A 231 -1.20 11.97 -11.88
CA PRO A 231 -0.15 11.72 -10.91
C PRO A 231 -0.38 10.41 -10.14
N PHE A 232 0.71 9.72 -9.81
CA PHE A 232 0.69 8.58 -8.92
C PHE A 232 0.44 9.01 -7.46
N VAL A 233 1.15 10.07 -7.02
CA VAL A 233 0.97 10.71 -5.70
C VAL A 233 -0.10 11.80 -5.85
N ARG A 234 -1.36 11.42 -5.67
CA ARG A 234 -2.52 12.32 -5.83
C ARG A 234 -2.70 13.25 -4.63
N GLU A 235 -3.84 13.21 -3.97
CA GLU A 235 -4.21 14.14 -2.91
C GLU A 235 -3.48 13.87 -1.60
N ALA A 236 -3.13 12.61 -1.32
CA ALA A 236 -2.46 12.16 -0.09
C ALA A 236 -3.19 12.61 1.19
N ASN A 237 -4.53 12.57 1.15
CA ASN A 237 -5.43 12.93 2.24
C ASN A 237 -6.24 11.71 2.72
N ALA A 238 -6.95 11.89 3.83
CA ALA A 238 -7.94 10.95 4.33
C ALA A 238 -9.36 11.54 4.16
N GLY A 239 -10.33 10.68 3.89
CA GLY A 239 -11.74 11.07 3.75
C GLY A 239 -12.09 11.77 2.44
N GLY A 240 -11.18 11.81 1.46
CA GLY A 240 -11.41 12.39 0.14
C GLY A 240 -12.55 11.72 -0.64
N TRP A 241 -12.90 10.52 -0.27
CA TRP A 241 -14.03 9.79 -0.83
C TRP A 241 -15.37 10.52 -0.69
N ARG A 242 -15.55 11.34 0.38
CA ARG A 242 -16.81 12.06 0.65
C ARG A 242 -17.22 13.03 -0.47
N SER A 243 -16.26 13.60 -1.16
CA SER A 243 -16.52 14.52 -2.28
C SER A 243 -16.55 13.83 -3.65
N LYS A 244 -16.29 12.53 -3.71
CA LYS A 244 -16.08 11.80 -4.99
C LYS A 244 -17.04 10.64 -5.19
N LEU A 245 -17.42 9.95 -4.13
CA LEU A 245 -18.34 8.82 -4.22
C LEU A 245 -19.78 9.27 -4.06
N SER A 246 -20.65 8.74 -4.89
CA SER A 246 -22.11 8.86 -4.71
C SER A 246 -22.57 8.12 -3.45
N ALA A 247 -23.74 8.45 -2.93
CA ALA A 247 -24.33 7.72 -1.82
C ALA A 247 -24.55 6.22 -2.16
N MET A 248 -24.80 5.89 -3.42
CA MET A 248 -24.94 4.51 -3.88
C MET A 248 -23.60 3.77 -3.83
N ALA A 249 -22.53 4.38 -4.31
CA ALA A 249 -21.17 3.83 -4.25
C ALA A 249 -20.73 3.57 -2.80
N VAL A 250 -20.98 4.53 -1.89
CA VAL A 250 -20.68 4.39 -0.46
C VAL A 250 -21.46 3.22 0.12
N ARG A 251 -22.79 3.15 -0.07
CA ARG A 251 -23.62 2.03 0.40
C ARG A 251 -23.16 0.68 -0.14
N THR A 252 -22.71 0.61 -1.39
CA THR A 252 -22.20 -0.63 -1.99
C THR A 252 -20.98 -1.15 -1.22
N ILE A 253 -20.02 -0.28 -0.90
CA ILE A 253 -18.81 -0.64 -0.14
C ILE A 253 -19.18 -1.00 1.31
N GLU A 254 -20.01 -0.20 1.96
CA GLU A 254 -20.36 -0.37 3.38
C GLU A 254 -21.26 -1.60 3.61
N LYS A 255 -22.14 -1.91 2.66
CA LYS A 255 -22.95 -3.15 2.70
C LYS A 255 -22.09 -4.39 2.72
N GLU A 256 -21.01 -4.40 1.92
CA GLU A 256 -20.14 -5.56 1.79
C GLU A 256 -19.13 -5.64 2.93
N TRP A 257 -18.51 -4.52 3.33
CA TRP A 257 -17.37 -4.50 4.24
C TRP A 257 -17.60 -3.74 5.55
N GLY A 258 -18.81 -3.25 5.81
CA GLY A 258 -19.13 -2.38 6.93
C GLY A 258 -18.76 -2.97 8.30
N LYS A 259 -18.94 -4.30 8.49
CA LYS A 259 -18.50 -4.94 9.72
C LYS A 259 -16.99 -4.80 9.94
N THR A 260 -16.19 -5.11 8.93
CA THR A 260 -14.72 -5.01 9.02
C THR A 260 -14.26 -3.54 9.14
N MET A 261 -14.98 -2.62 8.51
CA MET A 261 -14.72 -1.18 8.65
C MET A 261 -14.94 -0.73 10.11
N LYS A 262 -16.04 -1.11 10.75
CA LYS A 262 -16.31 -0.80 12.17
C LYS A 262 -15.28 -1.43 13.10
N ASP A 263 -14.93 -2.70 12.88
CA ASP A 263 -13.91 -3.40 13.66
C ASP A 263 -12.54 -2.69 13.61
N LEU A 264 -12.28 -1.91 12.54
CA LEU A 264 -11.09 -1.08 12.35
C LEU A 264 -11.29 0.39 12.79
N GLY A 265 -12.46 0.76 13.31
CA GLY A 265 -12.76 2.10 13.78
C GLY A 265 -13.03 3.11 12.64
N TYR A 266 -13.60 2.66 11.53
CA TYR A 266 -14.14 3.54 10.47
C TYR A 266 -15.64 3.74 10.69
N ASP A 267 -16.09 5.01 10.73
CA ASP A 267 -17.51 5.35 10.81
C ASP A 267 -18.20 5.04 9.46
N LEU A 268 -19.42 4.52 9.51
CA LEU A 268 -20.26 4.34 8.33
C LEU A 268 -21.07 5.60 8.06
N ALA A 269 -21.34 5.89 6.78
CA ALA A 269 -22.02 7.11 6.37
C ALA A 269 -23.47 7.18 6.86
N GLU A 270 -24.17 6.03 6.94
CA GLU A 270 -25.55 5.98 7.42
C GLU A 270 -25.71 6.26 8.92
N GLU A 271 -24.65 6.03 9.72
CA GLU A 271 -24.66 6.29 11.17
C GLU A 271 -24.33 7.74 11.51
N THR A 272 -23.78 8.50 10.56
CA THR A 272 -23.41 9.91 10.75
C THR A 272 -24.50 10.90 10.33
N THR A 273 -25.62 10.43 9.75
CA THR A 273 -26.77 11.31 9.48
C THR A 273 -27.52 11.54 10.81
N PRO A 274 -27.54 12.78 11.37
CA PRO A 274 -28.34 13.05 12.55
C PRO A 274 -29.80 12.70 12.24
N ALA A 275 -30.45 11.97 13.14
CA ALA A 275 -31.88 11.77 13.05
C ALA A 275 -32.55 13.14 12.91
N LEU A 276 -33.12 13.43 11.75
CA LEU A 276 -33.97 14.58 11.56
C LEU A 276 -35.07 14.45 12.64
N THR A 277 -34.94 15.23 13.69
CA THR A 277 -35.99 15.42 14.70
C THR A 277 -37.26 15.77 13.97
N ARG A 278 -38.17 14.82 13.84
CA ARG A 278 -39.55 15.08 13.45
C ARG A 278 -40.13 15.97 14.53
N GLY A 279 -40.19 17.26 14.23
CA GLY A 279 -41.03 18.22 14.96
C GLY A 279 -42.48 18.15 14.50
#